data_3380c3e0f0d6f2c303f3f417b5ab94ec
#
_entry.id   3380c3e0f0d6f2c303f3f417b5ab94ec
#
_cell.length_a   1.000
_cell.length_b   1.000
_cell.length_c   1.000
_cell.angle_alpha   90.00
_cell.angle_beta   90.00
_cell.angle_gamma   90.00
#
_symmetry.space_group_name_H-M   'P 1'
#
loop_
_entity.id
_entity.type
_entity.pdbx_description
1 polymer ?
#
loop_
_entity_poly.entity_id
_entity_poly.type
_entity_poly.pdbx_seq_one_letter_code
_entity_poly.pdbx_strand_id
1 'polypeptide(L)'
;MSESFYTYKCGHTAKYEYIKPDGAKTQSFTLVYAHGFCSDPYGRKPEEIRKWCIENGMGFFRYEIAGHGSDAARFEETTINTYKSQIFEIVGEMVDGDVVTAGASLGGWLGLLAAVQFPQKVKGFLGLAAAPDFLKKYFEAYFRPEHKEILERDGKITFPTNDFTYVITKEMIASGNENLLLDKETIPYAGKTRLLQGMKDASLDWRTAPLIAQKLTGSDVKTVLLKDSNHRLGSDSDIAEIRRALDDFLVPAVHPGR
;
A
#
# COMPACT_ATOMS: atom_id res chain seq x y z
N MET A 1 11.79 21.74 -3.01
CA MET A 1 10.35 21.50 -2.74
C MET A 1 10.18 21.49 -1.24
N SER A 2 9.21 22.24 -0.71
CA SER A 2 8.99 22.31 0.74
C SER A 2 8.29 21.02 1.19
N GLU A 3 8.96 20.26 2.04
CA GLU A 3 8.33 19.20 2.81
C GLU A 3 7.26 19.83 3.69
N SER A 4 6.08 19.28 3.69
CA SER A 4 4.94 19.75 4.46
C SER A 4 4.60 18.74 5.54
N PHE A 5 4.16 19.23 6.70
CA PHE A 5 3.65 18.41 7.79
C PHE A 5 2.14 18.60 7.88
N TYR A 6 1.44 17.53 8.22
CA TYR A 6 0.01 17.57 8.45
C TYR A 6 -0.36 16.71 9.65
N THR A 7 -1.24 17.23 10.51
CA THR A 7 -1.80 16.47 11.64
C THR A 7 -3.11 15.84 11.19
N TYR A 8 -3.09 14.53 11.01
CA TYR A 8 -4.22 13.73 10.58
C TYR A 8 -5.25 13.55 11.71
N LYS A 9 -6.49 13.26 11.34
CA LYS A 9 -7.58 13.03 12.31
C LYS A 9 -7.31 11.88 13.29
N CYS A 10 -6.43 10.95 12.94
CA CYS A 10 -5.94 9.92 13.84
C CYS A 10 -4.99 10.45 14.94
N GLY A 11 -4.69 11.75 14.95
CA GLY A 11 -3.85 12.41 15.96
C GLY A 11 -2.35 12.31 15.72
N HIS A 12 -1.91 11.74 14.60
CA HIS A 12 -0.51 11.65 14.20
C HIS A 12 -0.13 12.79 13.26
N THR A 13 1.05 13.37 13.46
CA THR A 13 1.61 14.40 12.56
C THR A 13 2.70 13.76 11.73
N ALA A 14 2.53 13.79 10.41
CA ALA A 14 3.47 13.14 9.50
C ALA A 14 3.81 14.06 8.32
N LYS A 15 4.97 13.81 7.75
CA LYS A 15 5.47 14.50 6.57
C LYS A 15 4.77 13.97 5.32
N TYR A 16 4.49 14.87 4.36
CA TYR A 16 3.94 14.50 3.06
C TYR A 16 4.47 15.39 1.94
N GLU A 17 4.36 14.92 0.71
CA GLU A 17 4.54 15.69 -0.51
C GLU A 17 3.29 15.53 -1.39
N TYR A 18 2.76 16.64 -1.90
CA TYR A 18 1.67 16.65 -2.84
C TYR A 18 2.02 17.48 -4.07
N ILE A 19 2.11 16.83 -5.21
CA ILE A 19 2.22 17.44 -6.53
C ILE A 19 0.84 17.33 -7.20
N LYS A 20 0.20 18.45 -7.46
CA LYS A 20 -1.11 18.46 -8.14
C LYS A 20 -0.97 18.03 -9.60
N PRO A 21 -1.99 17.37 -10.19
CA PRO A 21 -1.96 17.03 -11.61
C PRO A 21 -1.96 18.30 -12.48
N ASP A 22 -1.42 18.16 -13.69
CA ASP A 22 -1.49 19.22 -14.70
C ASP A 22 -2.95 19.37 -15.19
N GLY A 23 -3.57 20.49 -14.86
CA GLY A 23 -4.98 20.79 -15.20
C GLY A 23 -5.26 20.92 -16.69
N ALA A 24 -4.22 20.95 -17.55
CA ALA A 24 -4.39 20.99 -19.01
C ALA A 24 -4.74 19.62 -19.62
N LYS A 25 -4.58 18.52 -18.88
CA LYS A 25 -4.88 17.16 -19.37
C LYS A 25 -6.34 16.78 -19.09
N THR A 26 -7.03 16.29 -20.13
CA THR A 26 -8.42 15.85 -20.07
C THR A 26 -8.65 14.59 -19.23
N GLN A 27 -7.60 13.77 -19.05
CA GLN A 27 -7.60 12.63 -18.15
C GLN A 27 -6.42 12.78 -17.20
N SER A 28 -6.69 13.18 -15.98
CA SER A 28 -5.71 13.31 -14.93
C SER A 28 -6.19 12.62 -13.66
N PHE A 29 -5.27 12.05 -12.93
CA PHE A 29 -5.49 11.49 -11.61
C PHE A 29 -4.33 11.88 -10.69
N THR A 30 -4.53 11.76 -9.40
CA THR A 30 -3.43 11.79 -8.43
C THR A 30 -3.10 10.36 -7.99
N LEU A 31 -1.84 9.97 -8.15
CA LEU A 31 -1.34 8.72 -7.59
C LEU A 31 -0.99 8.93 -6.13
N VAL A 32 -1.69 8.23 -5.23
CA VAL A 32 -1.43 8.23 -3.77
C VAL A 32 -0.59 7.02 -3.43
N TYR A 33 0.67 7.24 -3.03
CA TYR A 33 1.62 6.18 -2.71
C TYR A 33 1.74 5.97 -1.21
N ALA A 34 1.55 4.72 -0.76
CA ALA A 34 1.78 4.26 0.60
C ALA A 34 2.98 3.30 0.66
N HIS A 35 3.91 3.55 1.58
CA HIS A 35 5.10 2.71 1.76
C HIS A 35 4.82 1.42 2.56
N GLY A 36 5.81 0.55 2.71
CA GLY A 36 5.72 -0.67 3.49
C GLY A 36 5.89 -0.47 5.00
N PHE A 37 5.62 -1.53 5.75
CA PHE A 37 5.83 -1.57 7.20
C PHE A 37 7.31 -1.39 7.55
N CYS A 38 7.63 -0.56 8.54
CA CYS A 38 8.98 -0.18 8.92
C CYS A 38 9.83 0.35 7.75
N SER A 39 9.23 1.11 6.84
CA SER A 39 9.85 1.68 5.65
C SER A 39 9.59 3.19 5.58
N ASP A 40 9.93 3.81 4.45
CA ASP A 40 9.71 5.22 4.18
C ASP A 40 9.22 5.45 2.73
N PRO A 41 8.66 6.64 2.43
CA PRO A 41 8.16 6.98 1.10
C PRO A 41 9.24 7.58 0.17
N TYR A 42 10.54 7.55 0.52
CA TYR A 42 11.60 8.28 -0.19
C TYR A 42 12.58 7.39 -0.95
N GLY A 43 12.41 6.06 -0.89
CA GLY A 43 13.26 5.11 -1.59
C GLY A 43 13.10 5.13 -3.12
N ARG A 44 13.89 4.31 -3.82
CA ARG A 44 13.96 4.27 -5.28
C ARG A 44 12.60 4.11 -5.97
N LYS A 45 11.77 3.16 -5.51
CA LYS A 45 10.44 2.92 -6.13
C LYS A 45 9.53 4.14 -6.10
N PRO A 46 9.24 4.75 -4.93
CA PRO A 46 8.39 5.94 -4.90
C PRO A 46 8.98 7.09 -5.70
N GLU A 47 10.30 7.24 -5.76
CA GLU A 47 10.93 8.30 -6.56
C GLU A 47 10.76 8.08 -8.07
N GLU A 48 10.87 6.84 -8.55
CA GLU A 48 10.62 6.52 -9.96
C GLU A 48 9.14 6.65 -10.34
N ILE A 49 8.21 6.31 -9.42
CA ILE A 49 6.78 6.54 -9.60
C ILE A 49 6.49 8.04 -9.64
N ARG A 50 7.09 8.81 -8.76
CA ARG A 50 7.00 10.28 -8.72
C ARG A 50 7.46 10.92 -10.04
N LYS A 51 8.63 10.53 -10.54
CA LYS A 51 9.16 10.98 -11.84
C LYS A 51 8.17 10.67 -12.96
N TRP A 52 7.69 9.44 -13.00
CA TRP A 52 6.71 9.02 -14.01
C TRP A 52 5.43 9.89 -13.96
N CYS A 53 4.91 10.19 -12.75
CA CYS A 53 3.74 11.06 -12.60
C CYS A 53 4.00 12.45 -13.19
N ILE A 54 5.15 13.07 -12.86
CA ILE A 54 5.54 14.40 -13.37
C ILE A 54 5.68 14.38 -14.90
N GLU A 55 6.40 13.40 -15.46
CA GLU A 55 6.61 13.22 -16.89
C GLU A 55 5.28 13.11 -17.65
N ASN A 56 4.27 12.53 -17.03
CA ASN A 56 2.96 12.30 -17.63
C ASN A 56 1.91 13.35 -17.22
N GLY A 57 2.26 14.35 -16.41
CA GLY A 57 1.34 15.40 -15.92
C GLY A 57 0.29 14.88 -14.95
N MET A 58 0.54 13.73 -14.30
CA MET A 58 -0.31 13.19 -13.24
C MET A 58 0.08 13.80 -11.90
N GLY A 59 -0.89 13.87 -10.98
CA GLY A 59 -0.62 14.21 -9.59
C GLY A 59 0.13 13.10 -8.87
N PHE A 60 0.89 13.47 -7.84
CA PHE A 60 1.57 12.52 -6.98
C PHE A 60 1.45 12.94 -5.52
N PHE A 61 1.00 12.03 -4.67
CA PHE A 61 0.92 12.20 -3.23
C PHE A 61 1.67 11.07 -2.54
N ARG A 62 2.66 11.39 -1.71
CA ARG A 62 3.31 10.43 -0.81
C ARG A 62 3.34 10.99 0.59
N TYR A 63 3.35 10.12 1.59
CA TYR A 63 3.31 10.49 2.99
C TYR A 63 4.04 9.46 3.85
N GLU A 64 4.53 9.90 4.99
CA GLU A 64 4.95 8.99 6.05
C GLU A 64 3.72 8.41 6.73
N ILE A 65 3.64 7.07 6.79
CA ILE A 65 2.58 6.40 7.53
C ILE A 65 2.77 6.70 9.03
N ALA A 66 1.70 6.94 9.76
CA ALA A 66 1.72 7.21 11.20
C ALA A 66 2.66 6.24 11.94
N GLY A 67 3.43 6.75 12.90
CA GLY A 67 4.44 5.97 13.61
C GLY A 67 5.69 5.64 12.79
N HIS A 68 5.87 6.22 11.60
CA HIS A 68 7.06 6.04 10.78
C HIS A 68 7.75 7.39 10.53
N GLY A 69 9.00 7.36 10.08
CA GLY A 69 9.74 8.56 9.71
C GLY A 69 9.79 9.59 10.84
N SER A 70 9.25 10.78 10.61
CA SER A 70 9.22 11.88 11.60
C SER A 70 8.35 11.57 12.83
N ASP A 71 7.45 10.59 12.75
CA ASP A 71 6.55 10.17 13.84
C ASP A 71 6.98 8.84 14.50
N ALA A 72 8.19 8.34 14.21
CA ALA A 72 8.66 7.01 14.61
C ALA A 72 8.64 6.76 16.12
N ALA A 73 8.77 7.80 16.94
CA ALA A 73 8.69 7.68 18.41
C ALA A 73 7.33 7.17 18.91
N ARG A 74 6.29 7.32 18.09
CA ARG A 74 4.92 6.90 18.40
C ARG A 74 4.48 5.61 17.69
N PHE A 75 5.44 4.82 17.17
CA PHE A 75 5.14 3.62 16.41
C PHE A 75 4.27 2.62 17.19
N GLU A 76 4.55 2.40 18.47
CA GLU A 76 3.80 1.46 19.32
C GLU A 76 2.35 1.88 19.60
N GLU A 77 2.00 3.16 19.37
CA GLU A 77 0.65 3.68 19.51
C GLU A 77 -0.21 3.40 18.27
N THR A 78 0.41 2.93 17.18
CA THR A 78 -0.28 2.78 15.89
C THR A 78 -0.88 1.40 15.69
N THR A 79 -1.92 1.36 14.86
CA THR A 79 -2.65 0.15 14.49
C THR A 79 -2.98 0.18 13.00
N ILE A 80 -3.50 -0.91 12.45
CA ILE A 80 -4.01 -0.91 11.08
C ILE A 80 -5.16 0.09 10.92
N ASN A 81 -5.99 0.29 11.95
CA ASN A 81 -7.03 1.30 11.94
C ASN A 81 -6.47 2.73 11.88
N THR A 82 -5.35 3.00 12.56
CA THR A 82 -4.63 4.28 12.47
C THR A 82 -4.17 4.53 11.03
N TYR A 83 -3.49 3.57 10.42
CA TYR A 83 -2.99 3.66 9.04
C TYR A 83 -4.12 3.80 8.02
N LYS A 84 -5.19 3.02 8.20
CA LYS A 84 -6.40 3.10 7.37
C LYS A 84 -7.06 4.48 7.46
N SER A 85 -7.23 5.01 8.68
CA SER A 85 -7.80 6.36 8.88
C SER A 85 -6.99 7.41 8.15
N GLN A 86 -5.66 7.34 8.19
CA GLN A 86 -4.77 8.28 7.52
C GLN A 86 -4.95 8.24 5.99
N ILE A 87 -4.89 7.07 5.36
CA ILE A 87 -5.07 6.99 3.90
C ILE A 87 -6.50 7.34 3.48
N PHE A 88 -7.50 7.06 4.31
CA PHE A 88 -8.90 7.44 4.02
C PHE A 88 -9.08 8.95 4.05
N GLU A 89 -8.46 9.66 4.98
CA GLU A 89 -8.45 11.12 5.02
C GLU A 89 -7.73 11.69 3.79
N ILE A 90 -6.56 11.15 3.43
CA ILE A 90 -5.83 11.57 2.23
C ILE A 90 -6.68 11.41 0.98
N VAL A 91 -7.21 10.22 0.74
CA VAL A 91 -8.02 9.93 -0.45
C VAL A 91 -9.35 10.66 -0.42
N GLY A 92 -10.01 10.71 0.73
CA GLY A 92 -11.35 11.30 0.88
C GLY A 92 -11.35 12.82 0.83
N GLU A 93 -10.35 13.48 1.45
CA GLU A 93 -10.44 14.89 1.79
C GLU A 93 -9.26 15.74 1.28
N MET A 94 -8.04 15.18 1.17
CA MET A 94 -6.85 15.97 0.82
C MET A 94 -6.56 16.01 -0.69
N VAL A 95 -7.00 15.01 -1.43
CA VAL A 95 -6.77 14.88 -2.87
C VAL A 95 -8.07 15.10 -3.62
N ASP A 96 -8.07 16.02 -4.58
CA ASP A 96 -9.22 16.28 -5.47
C ASP A 96 -9.18 15.35 -6.69
N GLY A 97 -10.36 15.12 -7.32
CA GLY A 97 -10.50 14.37 -8.56
C GLY A 97 -10.27 12.86 -8.42
N ASP A 98 -9.96 12.23 -9.55
CA ASP A 98 -9.72 10.79 -9.62
C ASP A 98 -8.39 10.41 -8.97
N VAL A 99 -8.35 9.24 -8.34
CA VAL A 99 -7.20 8.71 -7.63
C VAL A 99 -6.78 7.36 -8.20
N VAL A 100 -5.49 7.12 -8.28
CA VAL A 100 -4.88 5.79 -8.36
C VAL A 100 -4.16 5.56 -7.04
N THR A 101 -4.55 4.54 -6.28
CA THR A 101 -3.79 4.15 -5.09
C THR A 101 -2.65 3.22 -5.49
N ALA A 102 -1.47 3.47 -4.97
CA ALA A 102 -0.29 2.64 -5.17
C ALA A 102 0.36 2.33 -3.84
N GLY A 103 0.83 1.10 -3.66
CA GLY A 103 1.49 0.81 -2.40
C GLY A 103 2.33 -0.45 -2.41
N ALA A 104 3.37 -0.43 -1.55
CA ALA A 104 4.27 -1.56 -1.35
C ALA A 104 3.94 -2.28 -0.05
N SER A 105 3.85 -3.61 -0.09
CA SER A 105 3.64 -4.44 1.11
C SER A 105 2.42 -3.98 1.93
N LEU A 106 2.59 -3.50 3.18
CA LEU A 106 1.54 -2.85 3.98
C LEU A 106 0.82 -1.76 3.19
N GLY A 107 1.58 -0.88 2.50
CA GLY A 107 0.99 0.18 1.69
C GLY A 107 0.06 -0.33 0.59
N GLY A 108 0.34 -1.52 0.05
CA GLY A 108 -0.57 -2.21 -0.87
C GLY A 108 -1.88 -2.64 -0.20
N TRP A 109 -1.83 -3.11 1.06
CA TRP A 109 -3.05 -3.38 1.83
C TRP A 109 -3.87 -2.11 2.04
N LEU A 110 -3.21 -1.03 2.50
CA LEU A 110 -3.87 0.26 2.75
C LEU A 110 -4.49 0.84 1.48
N GLY A 111 -3.75 0.79 0.36
CA GLY A 111 -4.24 1.24 -0.94
C GLY A 111 -5.47 0.46 -1.42
N LEU A 112 -5.50 -0.85 -1.19
CA LEU A 112 -6.64 -1.69 -1.53
C LEU A 112 -7.84 -1.44 -0.60
N LEU A 113 -7.61 -1.20 0.70
CA LEU A 113 -8.67 -0.77 1.63
C LEU A 113 -9.28 0.56 1.20
N ALA A 114 -8.47 1.53 0.77
CA ALA A 114 -8.95 2.80 0.25
C ALA A 114 -9.73 2.65 -1.06
N ALA A 115 -9.28 1.76 -1.96
CA ALA A 115 -9.98 1.44 -3.20
C ALA A 115 -11.37 0.83 -2.95
N VAL A 116 -11.49 -0.05 -1.97
CA VAL A 116 -12.78 -0.63 -1.55
C VAL A 116 -13.70 0.43 -0.92
N GLN A 117 -13.14 1.34 -0.12
CA GLN A 117 -13.92 2.38 0.56
C GLN A 117 -14.42 3.47 -0.38
N PHE A 118 -13.61 3.86 -1.37
CA PHE A 118 -13.89 4.97 -2.28
C PHE A 118 -13.92 4.54 -3.75
N PRO A 119 -14.75 3.55 -4.14
CA PRO A 119 -14.70 2.95 -5.48
C PRO A 119 -15.08 3.94 -6.59
N GLN A 120 -15.81 5.01 -6.25
CA GLN A 120 -16.16 6.06 -7.21
C GLN A 120 -15.02 7.07 -7.43
N LYS A 121 -14.08 7.19 -6.53
CA LYS A 121 -12.93 8.10 -6.58
C LYS A 121 -11.64 7.38 -6.98
N VAL A 122 -11.41 6.19 -6.46
CA VAL A 122 -10.23 5.37 -6.77
C VAL A 122 -10.51 4.61 -8.06
N LYS A 123 -9.92 5.07 -9.17
CA LYS A 123 -10.09 4.47 -10.51
C LYS A 123 -9.08 3.37 -10.82
N GLY A 124 -7.99 3.32 -10.04
CA GLY A 124 -6.96 2.32 -10.21
C GLY A 124 -6.24 1.94 -8.92
N PHE A 125 -5.72 0.72 -8.90
CA PHE A 125 -4.88 0.20 -7.81
C PHE A 125 -3.60 -0.43 -8.37
N LEU A 126 -2.44 -0.01 -7.86
CA LEU A 126 -1.14 -0.59 -8.14
C LEU A 126 -0.58 -1.25 -6.86
N GLY A 127 -0.58 -2.56 -6.82
CA GLY A 127 -0.01 -3.35 -5.71
C GLY A 127 1.40 -3.82 -6.02
N LEU A 128 2.37 -3.41 -5.22
CA LEU A 128 3.79 -3.79 -5.32
C LEU A 128 4.15 -4.72 -4.16
N ALA A 129 4.21 -6.02 -4.41
CA ALA A 129 4.29 -7.04 -3.36
C ALA A 129 3.25 -6.77 -2.25
N ALA A 130 2.01 -6.46 -2.65
CA ALA A 130 0.94 -6.07 -1.74
C ALA A 130 0.63 -7.19 -0.75
N ALA A 131 0.59 -6.85 0.54
CA ALA A 131 0.49 -7.80 1.64
C ALA A 131 -0.79 -7.61 2.48
N PRO A 132 -2.01 -7.71 1.90
CA PRO A 132 -3.21 -7.68 2.70
C PRO A 132 -3.20 -8.86 3.68
N ASP A 133 -3.74 -8.59 4.88
CA ASP A 133 -3.89 -9.56 5.95
C ASP A 133 -2.55 -10.15 6.47
N PHE A 134 -1.40 -9.48 6.19
CA PHE A 134 -0.08 -10.03 6.53
C PHE A 134 0.06 -10.30 8.02
N LEU A 135 -0.51 -9.48 8.88
CA LEU A 135 -0.47 -9.68 10.32
C LEU A 135 -1.06 -11.05 10.70
N LYS A 136 -2.28 -11.34 10.26
CA LYS A 136 -2.93 -12.62 10.54
C LYS A 136 -2.09 -13.79 9.99
N LYS A 137 -1.74 -13.76 8.71
CA LYS A 137 -0.99 -14.83 8.04
C LYS A 137 0.37 -15.05 8.65
N TYR A 138 1.11 -13.96 8.94
CA TYR A 138 2.43 -14.05 9.53
C TYR A 138 2.37 -14.61 10.95
N PHE A 139 1.38 -14.17 11.74
CA PHE A 139 1.22 -14.59 13.12
C PHE A 139 0.71 -16.02 13.23
N GLU A 140 -0.23 -16.45 12.42
CA GLU A 140 -0.68 -17.84 12.41
C GLU A 140 0.45 -18.81 12.00
N ALA A 141 1.33 -18.41 11.06
CA ALA A 141 2.39 -19.25 10.56
C ALA A 141 3.65 -19.30 11.47
N TYR A 142 4.00 -18.20 12.14
CA TYR A 142 5.29 -18.06 12.82
C TYR A 142 5.19 -17.84 14.34
N PHE A 143 3.99 -17.59 14.88
CA PHE A 143 3.82 -17.43 16.32
C PHE A 143 3.77 -18.79 17.04
N ARG A 144 4.84 -19.10 17.75
CA ARG A 144 4.90 -20.23 18.67
C ARG A 144 4.16 -19.91 19.97
N PRO A 145 3.82 -20.93 20.81
CA PRO A 145 3.14 -20.71 22.10
C PRO A 145 3.81 -19.65 22.96
N GLU A 146 5.15 -19.68 23.05
CA GLU A 146 5.92 -18.70 23.83
C GLU A 146 5.76 -17.25 23.35
N HIS A 147 5.60 -17.03 22.05
CA HIS A 147 5.33 -15.69 21.50
C HIS A 147 3.96 -15.19 21.91
N LYS A 148 2.96 -16.07 21.98
CA LYS A 148 1.60 -15.72 22.41
C LYS A 148 1.59 -15.37 23.90
N GLU A 149 2.33 -16.12 24.73
CA GLU A 149 2.48 -15.83 26.17
C GLU A 149 3.13 -14.45 26.39
N ILE A 150 4.21 -14.13 25.65
CA ILE A 150 4.85 -12.81 25.72
C ILE A 150 3.84 -11.71 25.33
N LEU A 151 3.13 -11.88 24.22
CA LEU A 151 2.15 -10.91 23.74
C LEU A 151 1.00 -10.71 24.76
N GLU A 152 0.51 -11.77 25.37
CA GLU A 152 -0.53 -11.68 26.41
C GLU A 152 -0.03 -11.00 27.69
N ARG A 153 1.21 -11.27 28.11
CA ARG A 153 1.81 -10.72 29.32
C ARG A 153 2.23 -9.25 29.13
N ASP A 154 2.92 -8.95 28.04
CA ASP A 154 3.63 -7.67 27.82
C ASP A 154 2.87 -6.73 26.87
N GLY A 155 1.78 -7.20 26.24
CA GLY A 155 0.99 -6.44 25.27
C GLY A 155 1.68 -6.25 23.91
N LYS A 156 2.95 -6.63 23.80
CA LYS A 156 3.75 -6.52 22.58
C LYS A 156 4.82 -7.58 22.48
N ILE A 157 5.28 -7.79 21.24
CA ILE A 157 6.41 -8.67 20.95
C ILE A 157 7.37 -7.98 20.00
N THR A 158 8.66 -8.24 20.16
CA THR A 158 9.74 -7.68 19.35
C THR A 158 10.44 -8.77 18.55
N PHE A 159 10.65 -8.51 17.27
CA PHE A 159 11.42 -9.39 16.38
C PHE A 159 12.60 -8.60 15.81
N PRO A 160 13.82 -8.83 16.33
CA PRO A 160 15.02 -8.23 15.76
C PRO A 160 15.28 -8.83 14.36
N THR A 161 15.61 -7.97 13.42
CA THR A 161 16.14 -8.32 12.11
C THR A 161 17.54 -7.72 11.95
N ASN A 162 18.22 -7.99 10.83
CA ASN A 162 19.54 -7.42 10.59
C ASN A 162 19.52 -5.90 10.49
N ASP A 163 18.41 -5.31 10.01
CA ASP A 163 18.34 -3.90 9.68
C ASP A 163 17.51 -3.07 10.70
N PHE A 164 16.54 -3.72 11.38
CA PHE A 164 15.64 -3.07 12.33
C PHE A 164 14.93 -4.08 13.25
N THR A 165 14.21 -3.56 14.23
CA THR A 165 13.39 -4.37 15.14
C THR A 165 11.92 -4.12 14.85
N TYR A 166 11.20 -5.17 14.49
CA TYR A 166 9.74 -5.12 14.43
C TYR A 166 9.17 -5.14 15.83
N VAL A 167 8.32 -4.18 16.13
CA VAL A 167 7.47 -4.20 17.33
C VAL A 167 6.03 -4.42 16.89
N ILE A 168 5.39 -5.44 17.43
CA ILE A 168 4.01 -5.77 17.13
C ILE A 168 3.22 -5.76 18.42
N THR A 169 2.20 -4.91 18.48
CA THR A 169 1.33 -4.82 19.65
C THR A 169 0.10 -5.70 19.48
N LYS A 170 -0.53 -6.03 20.61
CA LYS A 170 -1.79 -6.79 20.64
C LYS A 170 -2.90 -6.04 19.92
N GLU A 171 -2.94 -4.72 20.09
CA GLU A 171 -3.88 -3.80 19.44
C GLU A 171 -3.68 -3.77 17.93
N MET A 172 -2.43 -3.79 17.45
CA MET A 172 -2.12 -3.86 16.03
C MET A 172 -2.65 -5.15 15.40
N ILE A 173 -2.49 -6.29 16.08
CA ILE A 173 -3.04 -7.57 15.62
C ILE A 173 -4.57 -7.54 15.60
N ALA A 174 -5.19 -7.07 16.68
CA ALA A 174 -6.65 -6.97 16.78
C ALA A 174 -7.22 -6.13 15.64
N SER A 175 -6.65 -4.93 15.43
CA SER A 175 -7.07 -4.04 14.34
C SER A 175 -6.79 -4.63 12.94
N GLY A 176 -5.74 -5.44 12.80
CA GLY A 176 -5.46 -6.18 11.57
C GLY A 176 -6.60 -7.16 11.24
N ASN A 177 -7.08 -7.88 12.25
CA ASN A 177 -8.19 -8.83 12.10
C ASN A 177 -9.53 -8.16 11.74
N GLU A 178 -9.72 -6.91 12.11
CA GLU A 178 -10.92 -6.13 11.72
C GLU A 178 -10.89 -5.70 10.24
N ASN A 179 -9.72 -5.69 9.60
CA ASN A 179 -9.50 -5.16 8.26
C ASN A 179 -9.14 -6.22 7.21
N LEU A 180 -9.44 -7.49 7.47
CA LEU A 180 -9.13 -8.59 6.56
C LEU A 180 -9.84 -8.43 5.21
N LEU A 181 -9.11 -8.70 4.14
CA LEU A 181 -9.60 -8.70 2.76
C LEU A 181 -9.58 -10.10 2.14
N LEU A 182 -8.53 -10.87 2.38
CA LEU A 182 -8.34 -12.18 1.75
C LEU A 182 -9.18 -13.29 2.41
N ASP A 183 -9.66 -13.07 3.62
CA ASP A 183 -10.60 -13.98 4.28
C ASP A 183 -12.03 -13.85 3.73
N LYS A 184 -12.35 -12.75 3.06
CA LYS A 184 -13.66 -12.55 2.41
C LYS A 184 -13.76 -13.40 1.16
N GLU A 185 -14.97 -13.76 0.76
CA GLU A 185 -15.23 -14.46 -0.50
C GLU A 185 -14.76 -13.61 -1.69
N THR A 186 -15.11 -12.33 -1.70
CA THR A 186 -14.72 -11.38 -2.73
C THR A 186 -14.21 -10.07 -2.11
N ILE A 187 -13.38 -9.35 -2.88
CA ILE A 187 -12.96 -7.98 -2.60
C ILE A 187 -13.77 -7.06 -3.52
N PRO A 188 -14.72 -6.25 -2.99
CA PRO A 188 -15.66 -5.47 -3.80
C PRO A 188 -15.00 -4.22 -4.40
N TYR A 189 -14.06 -4.43 -5.31
CA TYR A 189 -13.42 -3.38 -6.07
C TYR A 189 -13.27 -3.80 -7.53
N ALA A 190 -13.80 -2.97 -8.44
CA ALA A 190 -13.86 -3.25 -9.87
C ALA A 190 -12.98 -2.29 -10.71
N GLY A 191 -12.24 -1.39 -10.09
CA GLY A 191 -11.32 -0.48 -10.76
C GLY A 191 -10.12 -1.20 -11.37
N LYS A 192 -9.46 -0.53 -12.33
CA LYS A 192 -8.27 -1.06 -12.99
C LYS A 192 -7.20 -1.45 -11.96
N THR A 193 -6.73 -2.69 -12.02
CA THR A 193 -5.77 -3.21 -11.04
C THR A 193 -4.54 -3.78 -11.71
N ARG A 194 -3.37 -3.40 -11.18
CA ARG A 194 -2.06 -3.93 -11.58
C ARG A 194 -1.33 -4.42 -10.35
N LEU A 195 -0.92 -5.69 -10.36
CA LEU A 195 -0.24 -6.35 -9.25
C LEU A 195 1.12 -6.85 -9.73
N LEU A 196 2.19 -6.43 -9.06
CA LEU A 196 3.55 -6.89 -9.32
C LEU A 196 4.06 -7.65 -8.10
N GLN A 197 4.62 -8.84 -8.33
CA GLN A 197 5.08 -9.70 -7.25
C GLN A 197 6.38 -10.42 -7.65
N GLY A 198 7.39 -10.35 -6.78
CA GLY A 198 8.61 -11.12 -6.92
C GLY A 198 8.41 -12.57 -6.49
N MET A 199 8.88 -13.55 -7.28
CA MET A 199 8.78 -14.97 -6.93
C MET A 199 9.87 -15.43 -5.97
N LYS A 200 10.94 -14.63 -5.77
CA LYS A 200 11.96 -14.82 -4.72
C LYS A 200 11.68 -14.01 -3.46
N ASP A 201 10.43 -13.59 -3.27
CA ASP A 201 10.00 -12.90 -2.07
C ASP A 201 10.03 -13.86 -0.87
N ALA A 202 10.91 -13.57 0.10
CA ALA A 202 11.04 -14.36 1.33
C ALA A 202 10.10 -13.87 2.46
N SER A 203 9.49 -12.70 2.28
CA SER A 203 8.61 -12.08 3.28
C SER A 203 7.12 -12.35 3.02
N LEU A 204 6.75 -12.58 1.76
CA LEU A 204 5.38 -12.79 1.33
C LEU A 204 5.31 -13.90 0.30
N ASP A 205 4.41 -14.85 0.46
CA ASP A 205 4.14 -15.85 -0.57
C ASP A 205 3.71 -15.15 -1.87
N TRP A 206 4.44 -15.37 -2.95
CA TRP A 206 4.17 -14.77 -4.25
C TRP A 206 2.75 -15.08 -4.77
N ARG A 207 2.13 -16.16 -4.29
CA ARG A 207 0.74 -16.52 -4.62
C ARG A 207 -0.27 -15.53 -4.06
N THR A 208 0.15 -14.63 -3.18
CA THR A 208 -0.74 -13.57 -2.64
C THR A 208 -1.26 -12.65 -3.74
N ALA A 209 -0.43 -12.28 -4.73
CA ALA A 209 -0.88 -11.41 -5.82
C ALA A 209 -1.93 -12.09 -6.73
N PRO A 210 -1.76 -13.33 -7.21
CA PRO A 210 -2.84 -14.09 -7.87
C PRO A 210 -4.10 -14.25 -7.00
N LEU A 211 -3.96 -14.46 -5.70
CA LEU A 211 -5.11 -14.58 -4.79
C LEU A 211 -5.89 -13.25 -4.68
N ILE A 212 -5.21 -12.12 -4.59
CA ILE A 212 -5.86 -10.79 -4.65
C ILE A 212 -6.63 -10.67 -5.97
N ALA A 213 -5.97 -10.97 -7.10
CA ALA A 213 -6.59 -10.88 -8.42
C ALA A 213 -7.84 -11.75 -8.54
N GLN A 214 -7.80 -12.97 -8.01
CA GLN A 214 -8.95 -13.91 -8.02
C GLN A 214 -10.13 -13.36 -7.21
N LYS A 215 -9.89 -12.65 -6.11
CA LYS A 215 -10.95 -12.17 -5.21
C LYS A 215 -11.53 -10.82 -5.62
N LEU A 216 -10.84 -10.04 -6.45
CA LEU A 216 -11.35 -8.77 -6.95
C LEU A 216 -12.58 -8.98 -7.84
N THR A 217 -13.59 -8.11 -7.69
CA THR A 217 -14.80 -8.17 -8.52
C THR A 217 -14.61 -7.56 -9.92
N GLY A 218 -13.52 -6.81 -10.13
CA GLY A 218 -13.20 -6.20 -11.41
C GLY A 218 -12.61 -7.18 -12.43
N SER A 219 -12.78 -6.88 -13.72
CA SER A 219 -12.22 -7.67 -14.82
C SER A 219 -10.91 -7.13 -15.41
N ASP A 220 -10.62 -5.82 -15.23
CA ASP A 220 -9.37 -5.22 -15.69
C ASP A 220 -8.26 -5.37 -14.63
N VAL A 221 -7.88 -6.63 -14.41
CA VAL A 221 -6.87 -7.03 -13.43
C VAL A 221 -5.73 -7.75 -14.14
N LYS A 222 -4.49 -7.25 -13.96
CA LYS A 222 -3.27 -7.89 -14.45
C LYS A 222 -2.33 -8.18 -13.28
N THR A 223 -1.77 -9.39 -13.27
CA THR A 223 -0.74 -9.80 -12.31
C THR A 223 0.55 -10.13 -13.05
N VAL A 224 1.64 -9.48 -12.65
CA VAL A 224 2.98 -9.71 -13.20
C VAL A 224 3.81 -10.41 -12.12
N LEU A 225 4.24 -11.64 -12.41
CA LEU A 225 5.12 -12.42 -11.55
C LEU A 225 6.55 -12.31 -12.07
N LEU A 226 7.44 -11.75 -11.25
CA LEU A 226 8.83 -11.50 -11.58
C LEU A 226 9.70 -12.60 -10.97
N LYS A 227 10.14 -13.54 -11.80
CA LYS A 227 10.78 -14.80 -11.36
C LYS A 227 11.98 -14.58 -10.46
N ASP A 228 12.82 -13.59 -10.75
CA ASP A 228 14.08 -13.36 -10.05
C ASP A 228 14.03 -12.23 -9.02
N SER A 229 12.87 -11.58 -8.86
CA SER A 229 12.69 -10.44 -7.99
C SER A 229 12.30 -10.85 -6.57
N ASN A 230 12.76 -10.09 -5.60
CA ASN A 230 12.44 -10.24 -4.18
C ASN A 230 11.31 -9.29 -3.74
N HIS A 231 11.01 -9.25 -2.43
CA HIS A 231 10.00 -8.38 -1.83
C HIS A 231 10.18 -6.89 -2.14
N ARG A 232 11.42 -6.44 -2.28
CA ARG A 232 11.73 -5.00 -2.46
C ARG A 232 11.36 -4.49 -3.86
N LEU A 233 11.33 -5.33 -4.89
CA LEU A 233 11.07 -4.93 -6.29
C LEU A 233 11.89 -3.69 -6.68
N GLY A 234 13.21 -3.75 -6.47
CA GLY A 234 14.08 -2.57 -6.56
C GLY A 234 15.14 -2.62 -7.65
N SER A 235 15.24 -3.70 -8.43
CA SER A 235 16.19 -3.81 -9.55
C SER A 235 15.78 -2.91 -10.73
N ASP A 236 16.66 -2.69 -11.69
CA ASP A 236 16.33 -1.92 -12.89
C ASP A 236 15.20 -2.55 -13.69
N SER A 237 15.19 -3.88 -13.77
CA SER A 237 14.10 -4.63 -14.42
C SER A 237 12.77 -4.49 -13.66
N ASP A 238 12.79 -4.49 -12.33
CA ASP A 238 11.58 -4.28 -11.52
C ASP A 238 11.00 -2.88 -11.76
N ILE A 239 11.86 -1.86 -11.76
CA ILE A 239 11.45 -0.47 -12.03
C ILE A 239 10.85 -0.34 -13.43
N ALA A 240 11.45 -0.99 -14.43
CA ALA A 240 10.91 -0.99 -15.79
C ALA A 240 9.49 -1.61 -15.84
N GLU A 241 9.24 -2.71 -15.12
CA GLU A 241 7.91 -3.32 -15.04
C GLU A 241 6.91 -2.45 -14.25
N ILE A 242 7.36 -1.76 -13.19
CA ILE A 242 6.53 -0.79 -12.48
C ILE A 242 6.09 0.33 -13.43
N ARG A 243 7.01 0.89 -14.23
CA ARG A 243 6.69 1.93 -15.22
C ARG A 243 5.70 1.43 -16.27
N ARG A 244 5.87 0.21 -16.82
CA ARG A 244 4.90 -0.41 -17.74
C ARG A 244 3.51 -0.57 -17.11
N ALA A 245 3.46 -0.98 -15.85
CA ALA A 245 2.19 -1.08 -15.13
C ALA A 245 1.52 0.29 -14.93
N LEU A 246 2.31 1.35 -14.73
CA LEU A 246 1.81 2.72 -14.62
C LEU A 246 1.27 3.22 -15.97
N ASP A 247 1.92 2.90 -17.10
CA ASP A 247 1.46 3.27 -18.44
C ASP A 247 0.05 2.73 -18.74
N ASP A 248 -0.31 1.57 -18.18
CA ASP A 248 -1.67 1.02 -18.29
C ASP A 248 -2.76 1.95 -17.71
N PHE A 249 -2.43 2.79 -16.72
CA PHE A 249 -3.40 3.72 -16.13
C PHE A 249 -3.66 4.95 -17.01
N LEU A 250 -2.79 5.24 -17.97
CA LEU A 250 -3.01 6.32 -18.95
C LEU A 250 -4.01 5.93 -20.04
N VAL A 251 -4.26 4.64 -20.22
CA VAL A 251 -5.19 4.13 -21.23
C VAL A 251 -6.59 4.06 -20.60
N PRO A 252 -7.64 4.62 -21.25
CA PRO A 252 -9.01 4.47 -20.78
C PRO A 252 -9.38 3.00 -20.56
N ALA A 253 -10.21 2.70 -19.57
CA ALA A 253 -10.74 1.35 -19.38
C ALA A 253 -11.48 0.94 -20.64
N VAL A 254 -11.04 -0.12 -21.31
CA VAL A 254 -11.78 -0.75 -22.40
C VAL A 254 -12.95 -1.46 -21.75
N HIS A 255 -14.16 -0.89 -21.84
CA HIS A 255 -15.35 -1.65 -21.52
C HIS A 255 -15.47 -2.76 -22.56
N PRO A 256 -15.42 -4.06 -22.20
CA PRO A 256 -15.80 -5.09 -23.13
C PRO A 256 -17.24 -4.80 -23.53
N GLY A 257 -17.45 -4.55 -24.82
CA GLY A 257 -18.76 -4.28 -25.37
C GLY A 257 -19.78 -5.30 -24.91
N ARG A 258 -20.99 -4.84 -24.67
CA ARG A 258 -22.16 -5.66 -24.37
C ARG A 258 -22.43 -6.63 -25.50
#